data_2db598fb627fba77c7db1698efdc37b0
#
_entry.id   2db598fb627fba77c7db1698efdc37b0
#
_cell.length_a   1.000
_cell.length_b   1.000
_cell.length_c   1.000
_cell.angle_alpha   90.00
_cell.angle_beta   90.00
_cell.angle_gamma   90.00
#
_symmetry.space_group_name_H-M   'P 1'
#
loop_
_entity.id
_entity.type
_entity.pdbx_description
1 polymer ?
#
loop_
_entity_poly.entity_id
_entity_poly.type
_entity_poly.pdbx_seq_one_letter_code
_entity_poly.pdbx_strand_id
1 'polypeptide(L)'
;MAGVLGLFFGTGEVTKDDMTAPAGKDQQASSPVYVASIDQGTSSSRCMVFGRDGSIVAEHQMEHEQFYPRPGCVEHDAEEIWRNVEMCVKSALNIAGLGAPDLAAVGITNQRESTLVWDRNTGTPLHPLIVWNDVRTESICRDLKTNGGADRFRGRTGLPISPYFSATKLMWLLDNVAGLRELAEKGDALFGTM
;
A
#
# COMPACT_ATOMS: atom_id res chain seq x y z
N MET A 1 7.85 6.11 3.93
CA MET A 1 7.47 6.08 2.50
C MET A 1 8.55 6.55 1.53
N ALA A 2 9.60 7.24 1.95
CA ALA A 2 10.68 7.68 1.06
C ALA A 2 11.60 6.56 0.55
N GLY A 3 11.65 5.41 1.23
CA GLY A 3 12.65 4.36 0.96
C GLY A 3 12.44 3.54 -0.31
N VAL A 4 11.21 3.24 -0.72
CA VAL A 4 10.96 2.42 -1.93
C VAL A 4 10.92 3.29 -3.19
N LEU A 5 10.45 4.54 -3.10
CA LEU A 5 10.56 5.46 -4.23
C LEU A 5 12.02 5.74 -4.58
N GLY A 6 12.94 5.80 -3.59
CA GLY A 6 14.37 5.95 -3.81
C GLY A 6 15.06 4.74 -4.46
N LEU A 7 14.46 3.55 -4.41
CA LEU A 7 14.96 2.34 -5.10
C LEU A 7 14.62 2.36 -6.60
N PHE A 8 13.56 3.08 -7.00
CA PHE A 8 13.08 3.13 -8.39
C PHE A 8 13.41 4.45 -9.12
N PHE A 9 13.64 5.54 -8.38
CA PHE A 9 13.94 6.85 -8.96
C PHE A 9 15.16 7.42 -8.25
N GLY A 10 16.36 7.19 -8.80
CA GLY A 10 17.59 7.83 -8.30
C GLY A 10 17.43 9.35 -8.31
N THR A 11 17.55 9.99 -7.13
CA THR A 11 17.66 11.44 -7.01
C THR A 11 19.06 11.89 -7.41
N GLY A 12 19.34 11.95 -8.71
CA GLY A 12 20.53 12.60 -9.27
C GLY A 12 20.17 14.01 -9.70
N GLU A 13 20.64 15.04 -8.99
CA GLU A 13 20.71 16.40 -9.52
C GLU A 13 21.65 16.41 -10.73
N VAL A 14 21.09 16.68 -11.91
CA VAL A 14 21.89 16.89 -13.12
C VAL A 14 22.42 18.32 -13.07
N THR A 15 23.71 18.49 -12.77
CA THR A 15 24.42 19.77 -12.92
C THR A 15 24.81 19.98 -14.38
N LYS A 16 24.75 21.25 -14.84
CA LYS A 16 24.92 21.66 -16.24
C LYS A 16 26.35 21.55 -16.82
N ASP A 17 27.31 20.96 -16.11
CA ASP A 17 28.72 21.00 -16.48
C ASP A 17 29.33 19.69 -17.03
N ASP A 18 28.51 18.66 -17.35
CA ASP A 18 29.00 17.38 -17.88
C ASP A 18 28.77 17.19 -19.39
N MET A 19 29.02 18.23 -20.18
CA MET A 19 28.97 18.12 -21.65
C MET A 19 30.37 18.15 -22.27
N THR A 20 31.23 17.20 -21.95
CA THR A 20 32.33 16.79 -22.85
C THR A 20 32.94 15.46 -22.39
N ALA A 21 32.48 14.34 -22.95
CA ALA A 21 33.20 13.08 -22.94
C ALA A 21 33.18 12.47 -24.35
N PRO A 22 34.27 11.83 -24.78
CA PRO A 22 34.46 11.38 -26.16
C PRO A 22 33.57 10.19 -26.51
N ALA A 23 33.13 10.13 -27.76
CA ALA A 23 32.38 9.03 -28.35
C ALA A 23 33.15 7.68 -28.15
N GLY A 24 32.61 6.83 -27.30
CA GLY A 24 33.11 5.50 -27.02
C GLY A 24 31.98 4.50 -26.88
N LYS A 25 31.76 3.73 -27.98
CA LYS A 25 31.00 2.47 -28.08
C LYS A 25 29.57 2.51 -27.56
N ASP A 26 28.63 2.53 -28.51
CA ASP A 26 27.22 2.20 -28.33
C ASP A 26 27.07 0.86 -27.57
N GLN A 27 27.00 0.91 -26.24
CA GLN A 27 26.25 -0.05 -25.48
C GLN A 27 24.79 0.41 -25.60
N GLN A 28 24.11 -0.08 -26.61
CA GLN A 28 22.68 -0.04 -26.72
C GLN A 28 22.14 -0.69 -25.44
N ALA A 29 21.75 0.12 -24.45
CA ALA A 29 21.07 -0.35 -23.27
C ALA A 29 19.81 -1.09 -23.78
N SER A 30 19.78 -2.40 -23.64
CA SER A 30 18.62 -3.19 -24.02
C SER A 30 17.43 -2.64 -23.27
N SER A 31 16.36 -2.29 -23.99
CA SER A 31 15.12 -1.80 -23.35
C SER A 31 14.68 -2.79 -22.28
N PRO A 32 14.24 -2.30 -21.09
CA PRO A 32 13.74 -3.17 -20.02
C PRO A 32 12.69 -4.14 -20.57
N VAL A 33 12.81 -5.42 -20.26
CA VAL A 33 11.96 -6.49 -20.82
C VAL A 33 11.08 -7.16 -19.77
N TYR A 34 11.22 -6.78 -18.51
CA TYR A 34 10.51 -7.40 -17.39
C TYR A 34 9.49 -6.44 -16.78
N VAL A 35 8.44 -7.02 -16.19
CA VAL A 35 7.43 -6.30 -15.39
C VAL A 35 7.33 -6.99 -14.05
N ALA A 36 7.31 -6.23 -12.97
CA ALA A 36 7.01 -6.77 -11.65
C ALA A 36 5.56 -6.48 -11.25
N SER A 37 4.96 -7.37 -10.46
CA SER A 37 3.71 -7.12 -9.77
C SER A 37 3.88 -7.33 -8.27
N ILE A 38 3.34 -6.40 -7.49
CA ILE A 38 3.23 -6.50 -6.04
C ILE A 38 1.78 -6.79 -5.70
N ASP A 39 1.54 -7.93 -5.05
CA ASP A 39 0.23 -8.31 -4.53
C ASP A 39 0.26 -8.27 -3.01
N GLN A 40 -0.25 -7.17 -2.43
CA GLN A 40 -0.39 -7.04 -0.99
C GLN A 40 -1.77 -7.56 -0.59
N GLY A 41 -1.85 -8.84 -0.26
CA GLY A 41 -3.08 -9.53 0.12
C GLY A 41 -3.43 -9.40 1.60
N THR A 42 -4.54 -10.03 2.00
CA THR A 42 -5.01 -10.01 3.40
C THR A 42 -4.11 -10.84 4.33
N SER A 43 -3.52 -11.93 3.87
CA SER A 43 -2.71 -12.82 4.69
C SER A 43 -1.22 -12.82 4.33
N SER A 44 -0.86 -12.23 3.20
CA SER A 44 0.52 -12.27 2.70
C SER A 44 0.78 -11.15 1.70
N SER A 45 2.06 -10.83 1.52
CA SER A 45 2.57 -10.00 0.43
C SER A 45 3.33 -10.86 -0.55
N ARG A 46 3.20 -10.60 -1.84
CA ARG A 46 3.89 -11.33 -2.91
C ARG A 46 4.44 -10.36 -3.93
N CYS A 47 5.62 -10.69 -4.47
CA CYS A 47 6.15 -10.06 -5.67
C CYS A 47 6.37 -11.13 -6.74
N MET A 48 5.92 -10.86 -7.96
CA MET A 48 6.16 -11.71 -9.14
C MET A 48 6.85 -10.88 -10.22
N VAL A 49 7.83 -11.48 -10.90
CA VAL A 49 8.52 -10.90 -12.06
C VAL A 49 8.13 -11.68 -13.29
N PHE A 50 7.68 -10.96 -14.30
CA PHE A 50 7.22 -11.53 -15.58
C PHE A 50 8.18 -11.18 -16.71
N GLY A 51 8.44 -12.15 -17.57
CA GLY A 51 9.08 -11.95 -18.86
C GLY A 51 8.12 -11.30 -19.88
N ARG A 52 8.66 -10.90 -21.02
CA ARG A 52 7.91 -10.26 -22.11
C ARG A 52 6.77 -11.14 -22.68
N ASP A 53 6.92 -12.44 -22.58
CA ASP A 53 5.94 -13.45 -23.03
C ASP A 53 4.84 -13.73 -21.99
N GLY A 54 4.91 -13.07 -20.81
CA GLY A 54 4.00 -13.28 -19.69
C GLY A 54 4.36 -14.47 -18.79
N SER A 55 5.49 -15.14 -19.02
CA SER A 55 5.97 -16.20 -18.14
C SER A 55 6.43 -15.63 -16.80
N ILE A 56 6.18 -16.35 -15.70
CA ILE A 56 6.72 -16.00 -14.38
C ILE A 56 8.20 -16.39 -14.36
N VAL A 57 9.09 -15.41 -14.22
CA VAL A 57 10.54 -15.59 -14.14
C VAL A 57 10.97 -15.87 -12.71
N ALA A 58 10.37 -15.16 -11.75
CA ALA A 58 10.62 -15.36 -10.32
C ALA A 58 9.41 -14.89 -9.50
N GLU A 59 9.28 -15.44 -8.30
CA GLU A 59 8.33 -14.95 -7.30
C GLU A 59 8.88 -15.13 -5.88
N HIS A 60 8.38 -14.30 -4.98
CA HIS A 60 8.59 -14.45 -3.54
C HIS A 60 7.37 -13.99 -2.78
N GLN A 61 7.00 -14.74 -1.72
CA GLN A 61 5.83 -14.45 -0.89
C GLN A 61 6.19 -14.58 0.59
N MET A 62 5.60 -13.70 1.41
CA MET A 62 5.72 -13.73 2.87
C MET A 62 4.35 -13.52 3.50
N GLU A 63 4.02 -14.32 4.50
CA GLU A 63 2.85 -14.14 5.35
C GLU A 63 3.12 -13.09 6.41
N HIS A 64 2.06 -12.47 6.95
CA HIS A 64 2.12 -11.56 8.08
C HIS A 64 1.11 -11.94 9.15
N GLU A 65 1.34 -11.49 10.37
CA GLU A 65 0.51 -11.85 11.51
C GLU A 65 -0.88 -11.21 11.44
N GLN A 66 -1.89 -11.99 11.88
CA GLN A 66 -3.27 -11.55 11.97
C GLN A 66 -3.60 -11.32 13.45
N PHE A 67 -3.99 -10.10 13.82
CA PHE A 67 -4.35 -9.77 15.20
C PHE A 67 -5.86 -9.72 15.37
N TYR A 68 -6.36 -10.35 16.43
CA TYR A 68 -7.79 -10.39 16.80
C TYR A 68 -7.96 -9.86 18.22
N PRO A 69 -7.84 -8.52 18.45
CA PRO A 69 -7.80 -7.96 19.80
C PRO A 69 -9.07 -8.19 20.62
N ARG A 70 -10.22 -8.37 19.93
CA ARG A 70 -11.51 -8.73 20.52
C ARG A 70 -12.43 -9.31 19.46
N PRO A 71 -13.53 -10.00 19.85
CA PRO A 71 -14.46 -10.58 18.87
C PRO A 71 -14.94 -9.55 17.85
N GLY A 72 -14.81 -9.91 16.56
CA GLY A 72 -15.20 -9.05 15.44
C GLY A 72 -14.19 -7.99 15.04
N CYS A 73 -13.07 -7.84 15.76
CA CYS A 73 -11.97 -6.96 15.38
C CYS A 73 -10.86 -7.74 14.69
N VAL A 74 -10.33 -7.18 13.61
CA VAL A 74 -9.21 -7.72 12.84
C VAL A 74 -8.24 -6.61 12.52
N GLU A 75 -6.98 -6.80 12.91
CA GLU A 75 -5.92 -5.80 12.75
C GLU A 75 -4.66 -6.41 12.16
N HIS A 76 -3.86 -5.59 11.47
CA HIS A 76 -2.52 -5.95 11.01
C HIS A 76 -1.50 -4.89 11.46
N ASP A 77 -0.23 -5.30 11.57
CA ASP A 77 0.91 -4.40 11.69
C ASP A 77 1.30 -3.88 10.30
N ALA A 78 1.06 -2.60 10.05
CA ALA A 78 1.39 -1.96 8.78
C ALA A 78 2.90 -1.93 8.49
N GLU A 79 3.73 -1.84 9.54
CA GLU A 79 5.18 -1.87 9.42
C GLU A 79 5.70 -3.27 9.04
N GLU A 80 5.08 -4.33 9.56
CA GLU A 80 5.38 -5.71 9.14
C GLU A 80 5.05 -5.91 7.66
N ILE A 81 3.85 -5.50 7.23
CA ILE A 81 3.44 -5.60 5.83
C ILE A 81 4.41 -4.85 4.93
N TRP A 82 4.82 -3.63 5.32
CA TRP A 82 5.78 -2.85 4.56
C TRP A 82 7.13 -3.57 4.40
N ARG A 83 7.69 -4.08 5.52
CA ARG A 83 8.93 -4.89 5.49
C ARG A 83 8.80 -6.12 4.60
N ASN A 84 7.66 -6.80 4.64
CA ASN A 84 7.41 -7.97 3.81
C ASN A 84 7.33 -7.63 2.33
N VAL A 85 6.68 -6.52 1.94
CA VAL A 85 6.67 -6.04 0.55
C VAL A 85 8.09 -5.74 0.06
N GLU A 86 8.90 -5.01 0.84
CA GLU A 86 10.30 -4.74 0.49
C GLU A 86 11.10 -6.03 0.31
N MET A 87 10.94 -6.98 1.23
CA MET A 87 11.65 -8.25 1.17
C MET A 87 11.20 -9.09 -0.05
N CYS A 88 9.90 -9.14 -0.34
CA CYS A 88 9.37 -9.85 -1.51
C CYS A 88 9.94 -9.29 -2.81
N VAL A 89 10.00 -7.96 -2.95
CA VAL A 89 10.58 -7.30 -4.14
C VAL A 89 12.06 -7.64 -4.28
N LYS A 90 12.84 -7.44 -3.20
CA LYS A 90 14.30 -7.73 -3.20
C LYS A 90 14.58 -9.20 -3.53
N SER A 91 13.83 -10.12 -2.90
CA SER A 91 14.02 -11.55 -3.11
C SER A 91 13.64 -12.00 -4.52
N ALA A 92 12.51 -11.55 -5.05
CA ALA A 92 12.09 -11.89 -6.41
C ALA A 92 13.09 -11.41 -7.46
N LEU A 93 13.59 -10.17 -7.33
CA LEU A 93 14.63 -9.64 -8.23
C LEU A 93 15.95 -10.42 -8.12
N ASN A 94 16.38 -10.76 -6.91
CA ASN A 94 17.59 -11.56 -6.70
C ASN A 94 17.45 -12.97 -7.32
N ILE A 95 16.29 -13.62 -7.15
CA ILE A 95 16.03 -14.95 -7.75
C ILE A 95 16.10 -14.87 -9.28
N ALA A 96 15.58 -13.77 -9.86
CA ALA A 96 15.61 -13.53 -11.29
C ALA A 96 17.02 -13.13 -11.81
N GLY A 97 17.95 -12.76 -10.94
CA GLY A 97 19.24 -12.17 -11.33
C GLY A 97 19.11 -10.77 -11.94
N LEU A 98 18.06 -10.02 -11.55
CA LEU A 98 17.70 -8.72 -12.10
C LEU A 98 17.87 -7.61 -11.07
N GLY A 99 17.96 -6.37 -11.57
CA GLY A 99 17.89 -5.14 -10.80
C GLY A 99 16.67 -4.29 -11.17
N ALA A 100 16.44 -3.21 -10.43
CA ALA A 100 15.34 -2.28 -10.74
C ALA A 100 15.41 -1.68 -12.15
N PRO A 101 16.60 -1.38 -12.74
CA PRO A 101 16.70 -0.88 -14.11
C PRO A 101 16.22 -1.84 -15.19
N ASP A 102 16.12 -3.15 -14.89
CA ASP A 102 15.67 -4.17 -15.82
C ASP A 102 14.13 -4.23 -15.93
N LEU A 103 13.43 -3.53 -15.01
CA LEU A 103 11.97 -3.47 -14.99
C LEU A 103 11.45 -2.31 -15.84
N ALA A 104 10.57 -2.62 -16.80
CA ALA A 104 9.84 -1.63 -17.58
C ALA A 104 8.71 -0.98 -16.78
N ALA A 105 8.10 -1.72 -15.85
CA ALA A 105 7.00 -1.25 -15.01
C ALA A 105 6.83 -2.11 -13.75
N VAL A 106 6.14 -1.54 -12.76
CA VAL A 106 5.65 -2.26 -11.57
C VAL A 106 4.15 -2.02 -11.44
N GLY A 107 3.37 -3.10 -11.40
CA GLY A 107 1.95 -3.06 -11.05
C GLY A 107 1.76 -3.36 -9.56
N ILE A 108 0.77 -2.72 -8.94
CA ILE A 108 0.46 -2.93 -7.52
C ILE A 108 -1.02 -3.23 -7.37
N THR A 109 -1.34 -4.28 -6.62
CA THR A 109 -2.67 -4.52 -6.07
C THR A 109 -2.57 -4.66 -4.56
N ASN A 110 -3.67 -4.36 -3.85
CA ASN A 110 -3.68 -4.36 -2.38
C ASN A 110 -4.97 -4.97 -1.82
N GLN A 111 -4.97 -5.23 -0.50
CA GLN A 111 -6.19 -5.49 0.25
C GLN A 111 -7.00 -4.19 0.36
N ARG A 112 -8.00 -4.03 -0.49
CA ARG A 112 -8.87 -2.85 -0.55
C ARG A 112 -9.66 -2.69 0.75
N GLU A 113 -10.11 -1.46 1.06
CA GLU A 113 -10.97 -1.10 2.19
C GLU A 113 -10.34 -1.23 3.59
N SER A 114 -9.21 -1.94 3.74
CA SER A 114 -8.43 -1.93 4.98
C SER A 114 -7.90 -0.52 5.20
N THR A 115 -8.06 0.01 6.43
CA THR A 115 -7.88 1.44 6.70
C THR A 115 -6.71 1.66 7.64
N LEU A 116 -5.74 2.45 7.18
CA LEU A 116 -4.58 2.91 7.94
C LEU A 116 -4.66 4.43 8.14
N VAL A 117 -4.19 4.89 9.31
CA VAL A 117 -3.91 6.29 9.61
C VAL A 117 -2.46 6.42 10.06
N TRP A 118 -1.77 7.47 9.61
CA TRP A 118 -0.36 7.68 9.95
C TRP A 118 -0.03 9.15 10.09
N ASP A 119 1.00 9.44 10.86
CA ASP A 119 1.56 10.78 10.99
C ASP A 119 2.20 11.21 9.67
N ARG A 120 1.81 12.40 9.19
CA ARG A 120 2.27 12.94 7.90
C ARG A 120 3.77 13.19 7.85
N ASN A 121 4.35 13.61 8.96
CA ASN A 121 5.73 14.07 9.01
C ASN A 121 6.71 12.91 9.21
N THR A 122 6.30 11.89 9.99
CA THR A 122 7.15 10.75 10.33
C THR A 122 6.84 9.50 9.50
N GLY A 123 5.63 9.38 8.95
CA GLY A 123 5.13 8.17 8.30
C GLY A 123 4.72 7.08 9.30
N THR A 124 4.80 7.34 10.61
CA THR A 124 4.51 6.35 11.64
C THR A 124 3.01 6.07 11.72
N PRO A 125 2.57 4.79 11.70
CA PRO A 125 1.18 4.42 11.95
C PRO A 125 0.71 4.93 13.32
N LEU A 126 -0.48 5.55 13.35
CA LEU A 126 -1.10 6.06 14.58
C LEU A 126 -2.05 5.05 15.23
N HIS A 127 -2.35 3.97 14.54
CA HIS A 127 -3.15 2.83 14.98
C HIS A 127 -2.82 1.62 14.08
N PRO A 128 -2.93 0.37 14.56
CA PRO A 128 -2.86 -0.81 13.69
C PRO A 128 -3.85 -0.70 12.52
N LEU A 129 -3.50 -1.25 11.38
CA LEU A 129 -4.37 -1.31 10.21
C LEU A 129 -5.67 -2.01 10.56
N ILE A 130 -6.83 -1.37 10.39
CA ILE A 130 -8.14 -2.01 10.55
C ILE A 130 -8.49 -2.71 9.23
N VAL A 131 -8.60 -4.05 9.28
CA VAL A 131 -8.79 -4.88 8.09
C VAL A 131 -10.21 -4.77 7.53
N TRP A 132 -10.40 -5.01 6.26
CA TRP A 132 -11.68 -4.89 5.54
C TRP A 132 -12.82 -5.72 6.14
N ASN A 133 -12.52 -6.89 6.73
CA ASN A 133 -13.50 -7.79 7.35
C ASN A 133 -13.76 -7.49 8.84
N ASP A 134 -13.16 -6.43 9.39
CA ASP A 134 -13.44 -5.96 10.75
C ASP A 134 -14.85 -5.38 10.84
N VAL A 135 -15.59 -5.75 11.90
CA VAL A 135 -16.99 -5.34 12.10
C VAL A 135 -17.18 -4.38 13.27
N ARG A 136 -16.08 -3.81 13.84
CA ARG A 136 -16.16 -2.86 14.98
C ARG A 136 -17.06 -1.65 14.73
N THR A 137 -17.29 -1.30 13.47
CA THR A 137 -18.08 -0.13 13.06
C THR A 137 -19.55 -0.43 12.82
N GLU A 138 -20.05 -1.63 13.21
CA GLU A 138 -21.44 -2.04 12.99
C GLU A 138 -22.45 -1.07 13.66
N SER A 139 -22.14 -0.54 14.86
CA SER A 139 -22.98 0.47 15.53
C SER A 139 -23.06 1.77 14.71
N ILE A 140 -21.91 2.27 14.22
CA ILE A 140 -21.85 3.45 13.36
C ILE A 140 -22.68 3.24 12.09
N CYS A 141 -22.55 2.07 11.47
CA CYS A 141 -23.35 1.73 10.28
C CYS A 141 -24.85 1.72 10.58
N ARG A 142 -25.26 1.19 11.74
CA ARG A 142 -26.67 1.16 12.17
C ARG A 142 -27.20 2.57 12.33
N ASP A 143 -26.48 3.45 13.03
CA ASP A 143 -26.86 4.84 13.25
C ASP A 143 -26.96 5.62 11.94
N LEU A 144 -26.02 5.42 11.01
CA LEU A 144 -26.06 6.04 9.69
C LEU A 144 -27.27 5.59 8.85
N LYS A 145 -27.74 4.33 9.03
CA LYS A 145 -28.90 3.78 8.31
C LYS A 145 -30.25 4.33 8.82
N THR A 146 -30.32 4.87 10.03
CA THR A 146 -31.58 5.43 10.59
C THR A 146 -32.11 6.60 9.76
N ASN A 147 -31.22 7.34 9.07
CA ASN A 147 -31.60 8.49 8.26
C ASN A 147 -31.30 8.20 6.76
N GLY A 148 -32.28 7.72 6.03
CA GLY A 148 -32.23 7.47 4.59
C GLY A 148 -31.87 6.03 4.18
N GLY A 149 -31.81 5.09 5.14
CA GLY A 149 -31.63 3.67 4.88
C GLY A 149 -30.19 3.28 4.49
N ALA A 150 -30.02 1.99 4.19
CA ALA A 150 -28.71 1.42 3.86
C ALA A 150 -28.10 2.01 2.57
N ASP A 151 -28.92 2.48 1.67
CA ASP A 151 -28.52 2.94 0.33
C ASP A 151 -28.46 4.46 0.18
N ARG A 152 -28.54 5.23 1.31
CA ARG A 152 -28.54 6.71 1.24
C ARG A 152 -27.39 7.33 0.48
N PHE A 153 -26.24 6.67 0.42
CA PHE A 153 -25.06 7.14 -0.31
C PHE A 153 -24.84 6.45 -1.66
N ARG A 154 -25.63 5.40 -1.97
CA ARG A 154 -25.43 4.59 -3.18
C ARG A 154 -25.45 5.41 -4.47
N GLY A 155 -26.30 6.42 -4.58
CA GLY A 155 -26.38 7.29 -5.76
C GLY A 155 -25.08 8.07 -6.05
N ARG A 156 -24.23 8.31 -5.02
CA ARG A 156 -22.95 9.01 -5.15
C ARG A 156 -21.74 8.08 -5.17
N THR A 157 -21.81 6.98 -4.43
CA THR A 157 -20.66 6.09 -4.19
C THR A 157 -20.77 4.74 -4.90
N GLY A 158 -21.97 4.36 -5.35
CA GLY A 158 -22.27 3.01 -5.82
C GLY A 158 -22.40 1.96 -4.70
N LEU A 159 -22.19 2.33 -3.42
CA LEU A 159 -21.99 1.41 -2.31
C LEU A 159 -23.09 1.58 -1.23
N PRO A 160 -23.52 0.48 -0.56
CA PRO A 160 -24.37 0.57 0.61
C PRO A 160 -23.55 0.98 1.85
N ILE A 161 -24.22 1.35 2.94
CA ILE A 161 -23.57 1.52 4.25
C ILE A 161 -23.24 0.13 4.81
N SER A 162 -21.95 -0.12 5.07
CA SER A 162 -21.45 -1.38 5.60
C SER A 162 -20.14 -1.16 6.38
N PRO A 163 -19.87 -1.96 7.43
CA PRO A 163 -18.57 -1.95 8.11
C PRO A 163 -17.41 -2.40 7.22
N TYR A 164 -17.70 -3.02 6.09
CA TYR A 164 -16.71 -3.41 5.08
C TYR A 164 -15.88 -2.20 4.59
N PHE A 165 -16.52 -1.05 4.35
CA PHE A 165 -15.91 0.11 3.69
C PHE A 165 -15.11 1.00 4.64
N SER A 166 -14.08 1.67 4.11
CA SER A 166 -13.10 2.47 4.86
C SER A 166 -13.69 3.65 5.62
N ALA A 167 -14.76 4.29 5.11
CA ALA A 167 -15.29 5.51 5.69
C ALA A 167 -15.73 5.34 7.15
N THR A 168 -16.43 4.24 7.49
CA THR A 168 -16.88 3.99 8.87
C THR A 168 -15.72 3.60 9.79
N LYS A 169 -14.66 2.96 9.25
CA LYS A 169 -13.43 2.69 9.98
C LYS A 169 -12.69 3.98 10.32
N LEU A 170 -12.62 4.92 9.37
CA LEU A 170 -12.02 6.23 9.62
C LEU A 170 -12.83 7.03 10.67
N MET A 171 -14.17 7.01 10.62
CA MET A 171 -15.00 7.61 11.67
C MET A 171 -14.65 7.03 13.03
N TRP A 172 -14.58 5.70 13.13
CA TRP A 172 -14.24 5.03 14.38
C TRP A 172 -12.84 5.44 14.89
N LEU A 173 -11.85 5.48 14.01
CA LEU A 173 -10.48 5.90 14.34
C LEU A 173 -10.45 7.32 14.92
N LEU A 174 -11.12 8.27 14.27
CA LEU A 174 -11.20 9.66 14.70
C LEU A 174 -11.88 9.84 16.08
N ASP A 175 -12.78 8.93 16.45
CA ASP A 175 -13.52 9.00 17.71
C ASP A 175 -12.83 8.21 18.84
N ASN A 176 -11.99 7.21 18.52
CA ASN A 176 -11.46 6.27 19.52
C ASN A 176 -9.93 6.34 19.69
N VAL A 177 -9.19 6.95 18.77
CA VAL A 177 -7.74 7.12 18.90
C VAL A 177 -7.46 8.51 19.46
N ALA A 178 -6.86 8.55 20.66
CA ALA A 178 -6.57 9.81 21.36
C ALA A 178 -5.67 10.73 20.53
N GLY A 179 -6.09 12.00 20.37
CA GLY A 179 -5.33 13.02 19.63
C GLY A 179 -5.40 12.91 18.11
N LEU A 180 -5.99 11.83 17.55
CA LEU A 180 -6.02 11.64 16.09
C LEU A 180 -6.87 12.71 15.39
N ARG A 181 -8.01 13.09 15.98
CA ARG A 181 -8.89 14.12 15.40
C ARG A 181 -8.17 15.46 15.30
N GLU A 182 -7.48 15.87 16.36
CA GLU A 182 -6.70 17.12 16.39
C GLU A 182 -5.56 17.11 15.38
N LEU A 183 -4.88 15.99 15.19
CA LEU A 183 -3.84 15.83 14.16
C LEU A 183 -4.45 15.91 12.75
N ALA A 184 -5.62 15.28 12.54
CA ALA A 184 -6.30 15.32 11.25
C ALA A 184 -6.79 16.74 10.89
N GLU A 185 -7.34 17.49 11.86
CA GLU A 185 -7.79 18.87 11.67
C GLU A 185 -6.62 19.82 11.34
N LYS A 186 -5.43 19.57 11.88
CA LYS A 186 -4.19 20.29 11.54
C LYS A 186 -3.60 19.87 10.19
N GLY A 187 -4.06 18.76 9.61
CA GLY A 187 -3.48 18.18 8.41
C GLY A 187 -2.21 17.36 8.67
N ASP A 188 -1.92 17.02 9.92
CA ASP A 188 -0.73 16.24 10.34
C ASP A 188 -0.99 14.73 10.35
N ALA A 189 -2.24 14.29 10.29
CA ALA A 189 -2.59 12.89 10.07
C ALA A 189 -3.11 12.66 8.64
N LEU A 190 -2.63 11.60 8.02
CA LEU A 190 -3.10 11.12 6.72
C LEU A 190 -3.80 9.77 6.90
N PHE A 191 -4.61 9.40 5.91
CA PHE A 191 -5.23 8.09 5.86
C PHE A 191 -5.20 7.50 4.45
N GLY A 192 -5.30 6.19 4.37
CA GLY A 192 -5.37 5.46 3.11
C GLY A 192 -5.73 3.99 3.31
N THR A 193 -5.78 3.28 2.20
CA THR A 193 -5.74 1.81 2.20
C THR A 193 -4.29 1.34 2.25
N MET A 194 -4.11 0.05 2.49
CA MET A 194 -2.77 -0.54 2.46
C MET A 194 -2.23 -0.61 1.03
#